data_6237822fec3721ca47ce1d81674651e4
#
_entry.id   6237822fec3721ca47ce1d81674651e4
#
_cell.length_a   1.000
_cell.length_b   1.000
_cell.length_c   1.000
_cell.angle_alpha   90.00
_cell.angle_beta   90.00
_cell.angle_gamma   90.00
#
_symmetry.space_group_name_H-M   'P 1'
#
loop_
_entity.id
_entity.type
_entity.pdbx_description
1 polymer ?
#
loop_
_entity_poly.entity_id
_entity_poly.type
_entity_poly.pdbx_seq_one_letter_code
_entity_poly.pdbx_strand_id
1 'polypeptide(L)'
;IFDYCRDNNVRCLYASSASVYEWWINAYAISKKVNEIQAPPNSVGMRFFNVWSEKVSRSDMLYRMLEERTATYLTRHKRDWIHVNDIVTAIATLIPSSYTGVLDVGTGNPVSVIDLATKMGMGHLPIKEDTPGERDITCADTLQLRELGWIPTIDILD
;
A
#
# COMPACT_ATOMS: atom_id res chain seq x y z
N ILE A 1 12.02 19.37 -2.85
CA ILE A 1 11.91 18.54 -4.08
C ILE A 1 10.74 19.01 -4.94
N PHE A 2 9.52 19.11 -4.42
CA PHE A 2 8.34 19.52 -5.21
C PHE A 2 8.49 20.90 -5.85
N ASP A 3 9.05 21.88 -5.12
CA ASP A 3 9.31 23.21 -5.67
C ASP A 3 10.30 23.14 -6.84
N TYR A 4 11.40 22.41 -6.66
CA TYR A 4 12.35 22.19 -7.75
C TYR A 4 11.71 21.55 -9.00
N CYS A 5 10.89 20.52 -8.79
CA CYS A 5 10.20 19.83 -9.90
C CYS A 5 9.22 20.79 -10.61
N ARG A 6 8.52 21.63 -9.85
CA ARG A 6 7.59 22.64 -10.38
C ARG A 6 8.32 23.71 -11.19
N ASP A 7 9.38 24.28 -10.60
CA ASP A 7 10.12 25.40 -11.19
C ASP A 7 10.91 25.00 -12.44
N ASN A 8 11.33 23.72 -12.52
CA ASN A 8 12.11 23.19 -13.64
C ASN A 8 11.30 22.27 -14.56
N ASN A 9 9.99 22.17 -14.38
CA ASN A 9 9.09 21.26 -15.13
C ASN A 9 9.59 19.81 -15.15
N VAL A 10 10.15 19.32 -14.05
CA VAL A 10 10.63 17.95 -13.92
C VAL A 10 9.50 17.05 -13.45
N ARG A 11 9.29 15.92 -14.15
CA ARG A 11 8.33 14.91 -13.75
C ARG A 11 8.74 14.27 -12.41
N CYS A 12 7.77 14.13 -11.50
CA CYS A 12 8.00 13.58 -10.17
C CYS A 12 7.07 12.40 -9.89
N LEU A 13 7.63 11.24 -9.57
CA LEU A 13 6.90 10.12 -8.99
C LEU A 13 7.19 10.08 -7.49
N TYR A 14 6.16 10.04 -6.66
CA TYR A 14 6.32 10.09 -5.20
C TYR A 14 5.44 9.08 -4.47
N ALA A 15 5.91 8.63 -3.31
CA ALA A 15 5.19 7.70 -2.46
C ALA A 15 4.12 8.43 -1.64
N SER A 16 2.86 8.12 -1.90
CA SER A 16 1.73 8.36 -1.01
C SER A 16 1.36 7.06 -0.27
N SER A 17 0.17 6.96 0.27
CA SER A 17 -0.28 5.81 1.06
C SER A 17 -1.80 5.68 0.99
N ALA A 18 -2.32 4.46 1.08
CA ALA A 18 -3.76 4.20 1.27
C ALA A 18 -4.32 4.86 2.55
N SER A 19 -3.47 5.20 3.52
CA SER A 19 -3.89 5.93 4.74
C SER A 19 -4.49 7.31 4.45
N VAL A 20 -4.28 7.88 3.27
CA VAL A 20 -4.88 9.18 2.88
C VAL A 20 -6.39 9.15 2.75
N TYR A 21 -7.00 7.98 2.61
CA TYR A 21 -8.46 7.85 2.58
C TYR A 21 -9.10 8.24 3.92
N GLU A 22 -8.34 8.12 5.00
CA GLU A 22 -8.71 8.55 6.35
C GLU A 22 -7.61 9.45 6.93
N TRP A 23 -7.22 10.46 6.15
CA TRP A 23 -6.07 11.31 6.42
C TRP A 23 -6.11 12.01 7.79
N TRP A 24 -7.29 12.16 8.40
CA TRP A 24 -7.47 12.82 9.71
C TRP A 24 -7.09 11.96 10.92
N ILE A 25 -6.83 10.64 10.74
CA ILE A 25 -6.62 9.71 11.85
C ILE A 25 -5.27 9.92 12.55
N ASN A 26 -4.22 10.21 11.79
CA ASN A 26 -2.88 10.36 12.35
C ASN A 26 -1.96 11.25 11.52
N ALA A 27 -0.85 11.68 12.14
CA ALA A 27 0.11 12.59 11.51
C ALA A 27 0.75 12.01 10.22
N TYR A 28 0.94 10.69 10.13
CA TYR A 28 1.45 10.06 8.92
C TYR A 28 0.48 10.24 7.75
N ALA A 29 -0.79 9.91 7.96
CA ALA A 29 -1.83 10.05 6.94
C ALA A 29 -2.00 11.52 6.50
N ILE A 30 -1.98 12.46 7.46
CA ILE A 30 -1.97 13.90 7.19
C ILE A 30 -0.78 14.26 6.29
N SER A 31 0.44 13.84 6.64
CA SER A 31 1.64 14.16 5.87
C SER A 31 1.57 13.66 4.42
N LYS A 32 1.01 12.46 4.20
CA LYS A 32 0.81 11.91 2.85
C LYS A 32 -0.26 12.68 2.07
N LYS A 33 -1.34 13.09 2.74
CA LYS A 33 -2.37 13.93 2.13
C LYS A 33 -1.84 15.30 1.73
N VAL A 34 -1.01 15.92 2.57
CA VAL A 34 -0.34 17.19 2.26
C VAL A 34 0.57 17.04 1.03
N ASN A 35 1.32 15.94 0.91
CA ASN A 35 2.12 15.67 -0.29
C ASN A 35 1.25 15.62 -1.55
N GLU A 36 0.08 14.96 -1.52
CA GLU A 36 -0.84 14.93 -2.67
C GLU A 36 -1.35 16.33 -3.07
N ILE A 37 -1.64 17.19 -2.06
CA ILE A 37 -2.13 18.55 -2.29
C ILE A 37 -1.02 19.45 -2.87
N GLN A 38 0.22 19.27 -2.40
CA GLN A 38 1.36 20.11 -2.79
C GLN A 38 2.11 19.62 -4.02
N ALA A 39 1.78 18.44 -4.52
CA ALA A 39 2.49 17.83 -5.65
C ALA A 39 2.43 18.70 -6.92
N PRO A 40 3.51 18.77 -7.70
CA PRO A 40 3.52 19.48 -8.99
C PRO A 40 2.49 18.90 -9.96
N PRO A 41 1.95 19.70 -10.90
CA PRO A 41 1.00 19.19 -11.89
C PRO A 41 1.55 18.02 -12.72
N ASN A 42 2.86 18.04 -13.05
CA ASN A 42 3.53 16.95 -13.77
C ASN A 42 4.07 15.89 -12.80
N SER A 43 3.21 15.31 -11.97
CA SER A 43 3.61 14.31 -11.00
C SER A 43 2.64 13.13 -10.91
N VAL A 44 3.14 12.02 -10.35
CA VAL A 44 2.35 10.84 -10.04
C VAL A 44 2.50 10.50 -8.56
N GLY A 45 1.42 10.56 -7.82
CA GLY A 45 1.33 10.08 -6.44
C GLY A 45 0.89 8.61 -6.42
N MET A 46 1.66 7.77 -5.79
CA MET A 46 1.37 6.35 -5.68
C MET A 46 0.92 6.03 -4.25
N ARG A 47 -0.36 5.70 -4.07
CA ARG A 47 -0.91 5.25 -2.79
C ARG A 47 -0.62 3.77 -2.61
N PHE A 48 0.47 3.47 -1.93
CA PHE A 48 0.81 2.08 -1.60
C PHE A 48 -0.12 1.53 -0.52
N PHE A 49 -0.55 0.29 -0.74
CA PHE A 49 -1.30 -0.50 0.21
C PHE A 49 -0.36 -1.31 1.13
N ASN A 50 -0.75 -2.47 1.61
CA ASN A 50 0.08 -3.23 2.54
C ASN A 50 1.21 -3.94 1.79
N VAL A 51 2.39 -3.34 1.80
CA VAL A 51 3.58 -3.88 1.12
C VAL A 51 4.17 -5.04 1.92
N TRP A 52 4.51 -6.12 1.23
CA TRP A 52 5.18 -7.26 1.83
C TRP A 52 6.33 -7.79 0.97
N SER A 53 7.24 -8.51 1.60
CA SER A 53 8.36 -9.22 0.96
C SER A 53 8.98 -10.17 1.98
N GLU A 54 9.44 -11.31 1.54
CA GLU A 54 10.10 -12.33 2.36
C GLU A 54 11.45 -11.85 2.92
N LYS A 55 12.09 -10.88 2.26
CA LYS A 55 13.47 -10.47 2.57
C LYS A 55 13.60 -9.13 3.26
N VAL A 56 12.69 -8.20 3.02
CA VAL A 56 12.84 -6.79 3.42
C VAL A 56 11.54 -6.22 3.95
N SER A 57 11.04 -6.76 5.05
CA SER A 57 9.91 -6.18 5.77
C SER A 57 10.39 -5.58 7.09
N ARG A 58 9.81 -4.44 7.48
CA ARG A 58 10.06 -3.86 8.79
C ARG A 58 9.50 -4.81 9.87
N SER A 59 10.20 -4.91 11.00
CA SER A 59 9.84 -5.82 12.10
C SER A 59 8.46 -5.54 12.73
N ASP A 60 7.95 -4.31 12.58
CA ASP A 60 6.64 -3.89 13.07
C ASP A 60 5.49 -4.11 12.08
N MET A 61 5.78 -4.62 10.88
CA MET A 61 4.75 -4.95 9.91
C MET A 61 4.17 -6.34 10.16
N LEU A 62 2.86 -6.47 10.05
CA LEU A 62 2.15 -7.72 10.37
C LEU A 62 2.71 -8.94 9.64
N TYR A 63 3.03 -8.81 8.33
CA TYR A 63 3.62 -9.91 7.57
C TYR A 63 4.89 -10.44 8.27
N ARG A 64 5.81 -9.54 8.63
CA ARG A 64 7.05 -9.89 9.31
C ARG A 64 6.82 -10.48 10.70
N MET A 65 5.87 -9.94 11.44
CA MET A 65 5.50 -10.47 12.76
C MET A 65 4.93 -11.89 12.68
N LEU A 66 4.18 -12.22 11.62
CA LEU A 66 3.69 -13.58 11.38
C LEU A 66 4.84 -14.51 10.97
N GLU A 67 5.71 -14.07 10.06
CA GLU A 67 6.88 -14.83 9.60
C GLU A 67 7.84 -15.17 10.75
N GLU A 68 8.16 -14.20 11.59
CA GLU A 68 9.04 -14.37 12.76
C GLU A 68 8.33 -14.97 13.99
N ARG A 69 7.04 -15.25 13.89
CA ARG A 69 6.21 -15.77 14.99
C ARG A 69 6.18 -14.86 16.24
N THR A 70 6.27 -13.56 16.03
CA THR A 70 6.22 -12.53 17.09
C THR A 70 4.84 -11.91 17.26
N ALA A 71 3.91 -12.16 16.34
CA ALA A 71 2.51 -11.73 16.47
C ALA A 71 1.85 -12.39 17.70
N THR A 72 1.11 -11.61 18.48
CA THR A 72 0.46 -12.06 19.70
C THR A 72 -1.06 -12.12 19.62
N TYR A 73 -1.64 -11.49 18.59
CA TYR A 73 -3.07 -11.50 18.29
C TYR A 73 -3.32 -11.27 16.80
N LEU A 74 -4.53 -11.56 16.35
CA LEU A 74 -5.04 -11.27 15.01
C LEU A 74 -6.20 -10.29 15.10
N THR A 75 -6.57 -9.69 13.96
CA THR A 75 -7.77 -8.87 13.79
C THR A 75 -8.65 -9.43 12.68
N ARG A 76 -9.92 -9.02 12.63
CA ARG A 76 -10.86 -9.44 11.56
C ARG A 76 -10.70 -8.66 10.27
N HIS A 77 -9.73 -7.78 10.19
CA HIS A 77 -9.50 -6.92 9.03
C HIS A 77 -9.14 -7.72 7.78
N LYS A 78 -9.49 -7.16 6.62
CA LYS A 78 -8.95 -7.54 5.31
C LYS A 78 -8.04 -6.44 4.79
N ARG A 79 -6.91 -6.82 4.24
CA ARG A 79 -5.92 -5.88 3.72
C ARG A 79 -5.55 -6.25 2.29
N ASP A 80 -5.36 -5.24 1.47
CA ASP A 80 -4.79 -5.40 0.14
C ASP A 80 -3.26 -5.52 0.31
N TRP A 81 -2.75 -6.71 0.04
CA TRP A 81 -1.34 -7.06 0.20
C TRP A 81 -0.64 -7.06 -1.13
N ILE A 82 0.29 -6.15 -1.35
CA ILE A 82 1.06 -6.06 -2.59
C ILE A 82 2.52 -6.43 -2.37
N HIS A 83 3.05 -7.29 -3.22
CA HIS A 83 4.46 -7.67 -3.16
C HIS A 83 5.36 -6.53 -3.68
N VAL A 84 6.55 -6.37 -3.09
CA VAL A 84 7.50 -5.31 -3.47
C VAL A 84 7.89 -5.37 -4.96
N ASN A 85 7.99 -6.55 -5.56
CA ASN A 85 8.30 -6.68 -6.99
C ASN A 85 7.18 -6.14 -7.89
N ASP A 86 5.91 -6.32 -7.50
CA ASP A 86 4.78 -5.74 -8.23
C ASP A 86 4.78 -4.20 -8.11
N ILE A 87 5.22 -3.64 -6.98
CA ILE A 87 5.44 -2.18 -6.85
C ILE A 87 6.53 -1.73 -7.83
N VAL A 88 7.64 -2.45 -7.94
CA VAL A 88 8.73 -2.10 -8.86
C VAL A 88 8.23 -2.10 -10.30
N THR A 89 7.43 -3.09 -10.70
CA THR A 89 6.85 -3.14 -12.07
C THR A 89 5.81 -2.03 -12.29
N ALA A 90 5.01 -1.67 -11.29
CA ALA A 90 4.09 -0.54 -11.37
C ALA A 90 4.85 0.79 -11.59
N ILE A 91 5.92 1.02 -10.84
CA ILE A 91 6.78 2.21 -11.01
C ILE A 91 7.40 2.22 -12.41
N ALA A 92 7.91 1.08 -12.89
CA ALA A 92 8.49 0.96 -14.23
C ALA A 92 7.47 1.27 -15.34
N THR A 93 6.21 0.89 -15.15
CA THR A 93 5.09 1.25 -16.06
C THR A 93 4.78 2.75 -16.04
N LEU A 94 4.83 3.36 -14.85
CA LEU A 94 4.50 4.78 -14.69
C LEU A 94 5.58 5.74 -15.20
N ILE A 95 6.86 5.37 -15.16
CA ILE A 95 7.97 6.22 -15.59
C ILE A 95 7.78 6.73 -17.04
N PRO A 96 7.54 5.87 -18.05
CA PRO A 96 7.37 6.32 -19.44
C PRO A 96 5.95 6.82 -19.75
N SER A 97 4.98 6.65 -18.85
CA SER A 97 3.59 7.02 -19.10
C SER A 97 3.38 8.54 -19.11
N SER A 98 2.33 9.00 -19.75
CA SER A 98 1.86 10.39 -19.68
C SER A 98 0.88 10.64 -18.52
N TYR A 99 0.57 9.63 -17.72
CA TYR A 99 -0.36 9.77 -16.61
C TYR A 99 0.14 10.79 -15.59
N THR A 100 -0.76 11.64 -15.10
CA THR A 100 -0.52 12.58 -14.00
C THR A 100 -1.65 12.50 -13.00
N GLY A 101 -1.37 12.81 -11.74
CA GLY A 101 -2.33 12.75 -10.66
C GLY A 101 -1.98 11.69 -9.62
N VAL A 102 -2.98 11.14 -8.95
CA VAL A 102 -2.80 10.16 -7.87
C VAL A 102 -3.53 8.88 -8.22
N LEU A 103 -2.89 7.72 -7.98
CA LEU A 103 -3.49 6.40 -8.19
C LEU A 103 -3.11 5.44 -7.07
N ASP A 104 -3.90 4.39 -6.94
CA ASP A 104 -3.64 3.33 -5.97
C ASP A 104 -2.69 2.28 -6.56
N VAL A 105 -1.77 1.81 -5.71
CA VAL A 105 -0.85 0.71 -6.04
C VAL A 105 -1.07 -0.42 -5.03
N GLY A 106 -1.89 -1.36 -5.43
CA GLY A 106 -2.29 -2.55 -4.68
C GLY A 106 -2.74 -3.64 -5.64
N THR A 107 -3.23 -4.75 -5.12
CA THR A 107 -3.69 -5.88 -5.93
C THR A 107 -5.15 -5.75 -6.37
N GLY A 108 -5.96 -5.01 -5.61
CA GLY A 108 -7.42 -4.99 -5.75
C GLY A 108 -8.09 -6.26 -5.21
N ASN A 109 -7.33 -7.12 -4.51
CA ASN A 109 -7.81 -8.39 -3.93
C ASN A 109 -7.47 -8.46 -2.44
N PRO A 110 -8.35 -7.95 -1.55
CA PRO A 110 -8.07 -7.95 -0.11
C PRO A 110 -8.09 -9.35 0.49
N VAL A 111 -7.03 -9.70 1.22
CA VAL A 111 -6.90 -10.96 1.95
C VAL A 111 -7.11 -10.72 3.45
N SER A 112 -7.82 -11.64 4.10
CA SER A 112 -8.06 -11.63 5.54
C SER A 112 -6.75 -11.82 6.32
N VAL A 113 -6.56 -11.04 7.38
CA VAL A 113 -5.45 -11.23 8.33
C VAL A 113 -5.47 -12.64 8.93
N ILE A 114 -6.67 -13.19 9.20
CA ILE A 114 -6.82 -14.55 9.74
C ILE A 114 -6.40 -15.61 8.71
N ASP A 115 -6.79 -15.45 7.44
CA ASP A 115 -6.44 -16.41 6.38
C ASP A 115 -4.93 -16.42 6.13
N LEU A 116 -4.31 -15.24 6.08
CA LEU A 116 -2.86 -15.11 5.97
C LEU A 116 -2.15 -15.77 7.16
N ALA A 117 -2.58 -15.47 8.38
CA ALA A 117 -2.01 -16.05 9.59
C ALA A 117 -2.19 -17.56 9.62
N THR A 118 -3.34 -18.09 9.16
CA THR A 118 -3.60 -19.52 9.08
C THR A 118 -2.65 -20.20 8.10
N LYS A 119 -2.44 -19.61 6.92
CA LYS A 119 -1.45 -20.09 5.94
C LYS A 119 -0.04 -20.13 6.53
N MET A 120 0.33 -19.14 7.34
CA MET A 120 1.65 -19.06 7.99
C MET A 120 1.74 -19.88 9.30
N GLY A 121 0.73 -20.69 9.63
CA GLY A 121 0.71 -21.53 10.84
C GLY A 121 0.46 -20.78 12.15
N MET A 122 -0.08 -19.56 12.08
CA MET A 122 -0.36 -18.67 13.22
C MET A 122 -1.87 -18.43 13.43
N GLY A 123 -2.76 -19.16 12.74
CA GLY A 123 -4.21 -18.99 12.84
C GLY A 123 -4.82 -19.32 14.20
N HIS A 124 -4.05 -19.91 15.12
CA HIS A 124 -4.46 -20.21 16.49
C HIS A 124 -4.41 -19.02 17.47
N LEU A 125 -3.85 -17.89 17.03
CA LEU A 125 -3.73 -16.71 17.89
C LEU A 125 -5.10 -16.12 18.25
N PRO A 126 -5.23 -15.49 19.44
CA PRO A 126 -6.48 -14.86 19.83
C PRO A 126 -6.85 -13.72 18.88
N ILE A 127 -8.14 -13.55 18.63
CA ILE A 127 -8.67 -12.44 17.85
C ILE A 127 -8.96 -11.29 18.80
N LYS A 128 -8.30 -10.16 18.57
CA LYS A 128 -8.59 -8.90 19.27
C LYS A 128 -9.72 -8.18 18.55
N GLU A 129 -10.62 -7.58 19.30
CA GLU A 129 -11.64 -6.67 18.73
C GLU A 129 -10.98 -5.46 18.10
N ASP A 130 -11.64 -4.94 17.04
CA ASP A 130 -11.08 -3.89 16.21
C ASP A 130 -10.88 -2.59 16.99
N THR A 131 -9.81 -1.90 16.68
CA THR A 131 -9.53 -0.59 17.24
C THR A 131 -10.43 0.46 16.56
N PRO A 132 -11.19 1.26 17.30
CA PRO A 132 -12.01 2.31 16.72
C PRO A 132 -11.19 3.21 15.78
N GLY A 133 -11.68 3.44 14.57
CA GLY A 133 -11.03 4.26 13.55
C GLY A 133 -10.12 3.51 12.59
N GLU A 134 -9.98 2.19 12.71
CA GLU A 134 -9.36 1.38 11.66
C GLU A 134 -10.40 0.87 10.66
N ARG A 135 -10.06 0.87 9.38
CA ARG A 135 -10.92 0.30 8.33
C ARG A 135 -10.95 -1.22 8.43
N ASP A 136 -12.15 -1.80 8.35
CA ASP A 136 -12.33 -3.25 8.28
C ASP A 136 -11.67 -3.83 7.02
N ILE A 137 -11.80 -3.12 5.89
CA ILE A 137 -11.29 -3.58 4.60
C ILE A 137 -10.53 -2.44 3.92
N THR A 138 -9.32 -2.70 3.43
CA THR A 138 -8.61 -1.85 2.49
C THR A 138 -8.46 -2.57 1.15
N CYS A 139 -8.80 -1.89 0.05
CA CYS A 139 -8.77 -2.44 -1.30
C CYS A 139 -8.38 -1.32 -2.27
N ALA A 140 -7.39 -1.57 -3.11
CA ALA A 140 -6.93 -0.63 -4.12
C ALA A 140 -7.92 -0.56 -5.30
N ASP A 141 -8.14 0.64 -5.81
CA ASP A 141 -8.69 0.82 -7.15
C ASP A 141 -7.57 0.70 -8.18
N THR A 142 -7.52 -0.43 -8.85
CA THR A 142 -6.46 -0.74 -9.83
C THR A 142 -6.76 -0.32 -11.26
N LEU A 143 -7.90 0.34 -11.50
CA LEU A 143 -8.38 0.64 -12.87
C LEU A 143 -7.35 1.42 -13.68
N GLN A 144 -6.81 2.52 -13.16
CA GLN A 144 -5.85 3.36 -13.85
C GLN A 144 -4.56 2.62 -14.22
N LEU A 145 -4.04 1.79 -13.32
CA LEU A 145 -2.84 1.00 -13.60
C LEU A 145 -3.10 -0.10 -14.64
N ARG A 146 -4.29 -0.73 -14.60
CA ARG A 146 -4.69 -1.72 -15.62
C ARG A 146 -4.85 -1.10 -17.00
N GLU A 147 -5.41 0.10 -17.09
CA GLU A 147 -5.48 0.87 -18.35
C GLU A 147 -4.10 1.23 -18.91
N LEU A 148 -3.09 1.38 -18.06
CA LEU A 148 -1.69 1.55 -18.44
C LEU A 148 -0.97 0.23 -18.76
N GLY A 149 -1.68 -0.90 -18.71
CA GLY A 149 -1.15 -2.22 -19.02
C GLY A 149 -0.46 -2.95 -17.85
N TRP A 150 -0.54 -2.42 -16.62
CA TRP A 150 0.01 -3.09 -15.44
C TRP A 150 -1.03 -3.94 -14.73
N ILE A 151 -0.61 -5.12 -14.29
CA ILE A 151 -1.37 -6.01 -13.41
C ILE A 151 -0.45 -6.61 -12.35
N PRO A 152 -0.89 -6.79 -11.09
CA PRO A 152 -0.11 -7.51 -10.09
C PRO A 152 -0.03 -8.99 -10.46
N THR A 153 1.10 -9.63 -10.12
CA THR A 153 1.39 -11.01 -10.52
C THR A 153 1.67 -11.93 -9.34
N ILE A 154 1.90 -11.40 -8.14
CA ILE A 154 2.28 -12.17 -6.96
C ILE A 154 1.15 -12.13 -5.93
N ASP A 155 0.58 -13.30 -5.63
CA ASP A 155 -0.43 -13.45 -4.58
C ASP A 155 0.23 -13.82 -3.25
N ILE A 156 -0.21 -13.20 -2.15
CA ILE A 156 0.31 -13.49 -0.81
C ILE A 156 -0.12 -14.87 -0.30
N LEU A 157 -1.14 -15.44 -0.91
CA LEU A 157 -1.63 -16.78 -0.58
C LEU A 157 -1.03 -17.91 -1.44
N ASP A 158 -0.17 -17.62 -2.41
CA ASP A 158 0.59 -18.63 -3.15
C ASP A 158 1.85 -19.03 -2.40
#